data_bd133c57b3982b18c9619eadf762d1cb
#
_entry.id   bd133c57b3982b18c9619eadf762d1cb
#
_cell.length_a   1.000
_cell.length_b   1.000
_cell.length_c   1.000
_cell.angle_alpha   90.00
_cell.angle_beta   90.00
_cell.angle_gamma   90.00
#
_symmetry.space_group_name_H-M   'P 1'
#
loop_
_entity.id
_entity.type
_entity.pdbx_description
1 polymer ?
#
loop_
_entity_poly.entity_id
_entity_poly.type
_entity_poly.pdbx_seq_one_letter_code
_entity_poly.pdbx_strand_id
1 'polypeptide(L)'
;MEHKTYHGRPVIWSPQPRQAAFMARTEDEALYGGAAGGGKSDALIIEALRQVHIPHYRALILRKTYPQLSELIDKTMRYYKPVFPKARYNGSSHCWTFPSGAKIYFGSLNHTQDKYNYQGKAFDFIGVDELTHFTWDEYSYVMSRNRPSGPGTRVYIRATANPGGVGHGWVKARFISPAPAGTRMVQLVKVKAPDGEEITRRRTRIFIPSTVFDNPALLENDPGYIGTLASLPEAEKQALLYGNWDSFSGQVFTEWRNDPNHYKDQRWTHVIEPFPIPEHWKIWRGYDFGFSKPFSVGWYAADERGRLYRIKELYGCTGTPNEGLRKDPMEQARMIREAEENDPLLKGRVILGVADPAIFDESRGESIADMQEKSPNFLHWMPGDHTRLAGKM
;
A
#
# COMPACT_ATOMS: atom_id res chain seq x y z
N MET A 1 36.46 -8.60 -17.26
CA MET A 1 35.54 -7.44 -17.15
C MET A 1 36.38 -6.17 -17.11
N GLU A 2 36.30 -5.32 -18.12
CA GLU A 2 36.94 -4.01 -18.03
C GLU A 2 36.25 -3.19 -16.95
N HIS A 3 37.01 -2.79 -15.91
CA HIS A 3 36.49 -1.91 -14.88
C HIS A 3 36.25 -0.52 -15.47
N LYS A 4 34.96 -0.13 -15.55
CA LYS A 4 34.59 1.24 -15.91
C LYS A 4 35.30 2.21 -14.96
N THR A 5 35.96 3.25 -15.51
CA THR A 5 36.58 4.31 -14.73
C THR A 5 35.93 5.65 -15.02
N TYR A 6 35.85 6.53 -14.02
CA TYR A 6 35.41 7.91 -14.15
C TYR A 6 36.48 8.81 -13.53
N HIS A 7 37.07 9.70 -14.35
CA HIS A 7 38.23 10.52 -13.96
C HIS A 7 39.35 9.70 -13.29
N GLY A 8 39.70 8.54 -13.90
CA GLY A 8 40.77 7.65 -13.43
C GLY A 8 40.43 6.86 -12.13
N ARG A 9 39.23 6.96 -11.60
CA ARG A 9 38.77 6.20 -10.42
C ARG A 9 37.81 5.06 -10.83
N PRO A 10 37.89 3.89 -10.21
CA PRO A 10 36.96 2.81 -10.51
C PRO A 10 35.53 3.20 -10.19
N VAL A 11 34.61 2.90 -11.11
CA VAL A 11 33.16 3.04 -10.88
C VAL A 11 32.68 1.83 -10.09
N ILE A 12 32.27 2.03 -8.85
CA ILE A 12 31.80 0.98 -7.96
C ILE A 12 30.35 0.58 -8.27
N TRP A 13 29.53 1.54 -8.70
CA TRP A 13 28.13 1.33 -9.05
C TRP A 13 27.69 2.37 -10.09
N SER A 14 26.82 1.95 -11.02
CA SER A 14 26.16 2.86 -11.95
C SER A 14 24.68 2.51 -12.09
N PRO A 15 23.79 3.52 -12.14
CA PRO A 15 22.37 3.26 -12.21
C PRO A 15 21.94 2.68 -13.55
N GLN A 16 21.03 1.73 -13.53
CA GLN A 16 20.24 1.33 -14.68
C GLN A 16 19.26 2.47 -15.06
N PRO A 17 18.71 2.52 -16.29
CA PRO A 17 17.89 3.64 -16.75
C PRO A 17 16.71 3.99 -15.81
N ARG A 18 16.00 3.00 -15.27
CA ARG A 18 14.90 3.25 -14.32
C ARG A 18 15.38 3.71 -12.96
N GLN A 19 16.50 3.19 -12.46
CA GLN A 19 17.14 3.69 -11.26
C GLN A 19 17.57 5.16 -11.42
N ALA A 20 18.16 5.51 -12.55
CA ALA A 20 18.54 6.89 -12.87
C ALA A 20 17.31 7.81 -12.91
N ALA A 21 16.21 7.37 -13.52
CA ALA A 21 14.95 8.11 -13.55
C ALA A 21 14.39 8.34 -12.14
N PHE A 22 14.46 7.35 -11.23
CA PHE A 22 14.07 7.49 -9.83
C PHE A 22 14.99 8.45 -9.08
N MET A 23 16.28 8.31 -9.20
CA MET A 23 17.28 9.14 -8.51
C MET A 23 17.27 10.60 -8.99
N ALA A 24 16.79 10.88 -10.22
CA ALA A 24 16.63 12.22 -10.76
C ALA A 24 15.40 12.98 -10.20
N ARG A 25 14.59 12.34 -9.33
CA ARG A 25 13.34 12.96 -8.85
C ARG A 25 13.56 14.08 -7.87
N THR A 26 12.77 15.14 -8.04
CA THR A 26 12.80 16.36 -7.21
C THR A 26 11.58 16.48 -6.30
N GLU A 27 10.63 15.56 -6.41
CA GLU A 27 9.42 15.52 -5.59
C GLU A 27 9.75 15.24 -4.12
N ASP A 28 8.86 15.68 -3.21
CA ASP A 28 9.00 15.44 -1.76
C ASP A 28 9.00 13.95 -1.44
N GLU A 29 8.19 13.16 -2.15
CA GLU A 29 8.11 11.72 -2.02
C GLU A 29 8.21 11.06 -3.41
N ALA A 30 9.06 10.05 -3.55
CA ALA A 30 9.07 9.20 -4.75
C ALA A 30 9.04 7.72 -4.36
N LEU A 31 8.13 6.98 -4.98
CA LEU A 31 8.04 5.52 -4.90
C LEU A 31 8.69 4.92 -6.15
N TYR A 32 9.65 4.02 -5.95
CA TYR A 32 10.26 3.18 -6.98
C TYR A 32 9.79 1.75 -6.79
N GLY A 33 8.95 1.23 -7.67
CA GLY A 33 8.30 -0.01 -7.38
C GLY A 33 7.65 -0.70 -8.56
N GLY A 34 7.01 -1.83 -8.27
CA GLY A 34 6.37 -2.73 -9.22
C GLY A 34 6.89 -4.15 -9.02
N ALA A 35 7.57 -4.72 -10.01
CA ALA A 35 8.04 -6.10 -9.98
C ALA A 35 9.31 -6.31 -9.14
N ALA A 36 9.62 -7.57 -8.83
CA ALA A 36 10.88 -7.98 -8.23
C ALA A 36 12.06 -7.78 -9.20
N GLY A 37 13.29 -7.82 -8.69
CA GLY A 37 14.49 -7.80 -9.52
C GLY A 37 14.88 -6.46 -10.14
N GLY A 38 14.09 -5.38 -9.99
CA GLY A 38 14.34 -4.07 -10.61
C GLY A 38 15.47 -3.23 -9.98
N GLY A 39 16.30 -3.79 -9.09
CA GLY A 39 17.42 -3.07 -8.47
C GLY A 39 17.00 -1.95 -7.49
N LYS A 40 15.82 -2.05 -6.91
CA LYS A 40 15.19 -0.99 -6.10
C LYS A 40 15.97 -0.64 -4.84
N SER A 41 16.34 -1.64 -4.06
CA SER A 41 17.06 -1.45 -2.79
C SER A 41 18.45 -0.85 -3.00
N ASP A 42 19.14 -1.21 -4.09
CA ASP A 42 20.44 -0.63 -4.42
C ASP A 42 20.32 0.87 -4.74
N ALA A 43 19.32 1.25 -5.54
CA ALA A 43 19.04 2.66 -5.81
C ALA A 43 18.74 3.46 -4.54
N LEU A 44 17.99 2.86 -3.60
CA LEU A 44 17.61 3.50 -2.34
C LEU A 44 18.82 3.78 -1.45
N ILE A 45 19.70 2.78 -1.25
CA ILE A 45 20.89 2.97 -0.39
C ILE A 45 21.92 3.90 -1.03
N ILE A 46 22.05 3.90 -2.35
CA ILE A 46 22.93 4.85 -3.05
C ILE A 46 22.36 6.27 -3.01
N GLU A 47 21.05 6.44 -3.11
CA GLU A 47 20.40 7.76 -2.98
C GLU A 47 20.67 8.41 -1.62
N ALA A 48 20.77 7.63 -0.55
CA ALA A 48 21.11 8.12 0.78
C ALA A 48 22.51 8.79 0.86
N LEU A 49 23.41 8.48 -0.07
CA LEU A 49 24.74 9.11 -0.13
C LEU A 49 24.73 10.54 -0.69
N ARG A 50 23.64 11.00 -1.28
CA ARG A 50 23.58 12.25 -2.05
C ARG A 50 24.07 13.48 -1.29
N GLN A 51 23.86 13.53 0.01
CA GLN A 51 24.17 14.68 0.85
C GLN A 51 25.21 14.39 1.95
N VAL A 52 25.93 13.27 1.89
CA VAL A 52 26.93 12.89 2.91
C VAL A 52 28.15 13.83 2.99
N HIS A 53 28.28 14.77 2.07
CA HIS A 53 29.29 15.82 2.12
C HIS A 53 28.90 16.98 3.08
N ILE A 54 27.61 17.08 3.47
CA ILE A 54 27.08 18.10 4.37
C ILE A 54 27.19 17.62 5.81
N PRO A 55 27.88 18.33 6.72
CA PRO A 55 28.21 17.83 8.08
C PRO A 55 27.00 17.43 8.93
N HIS A 56 25.92 18.16 8.81
CA HIS A 56 24.70 17.95 9.62
C HIS A 56 23.73 16.94 9.03
N TYR A 57 24.00 16.44 7.84
CA TYR A 57 23.11 15.52 7.15
C TYR A 57 22.83 14.26 7.96
N ARG A 58 21.55 13.93 8.08
CA ARG A 58 21.05 12.72 8.75
C ARG A 58 20.09 11.99 7.82
N ALA A 59 20.45 10.79 7.45
CA ALA A 59 19.59 9.89 6.69
C ALA A 59 19.10 8.74 7.58
N LEU A 60 17.90 8.25 7.31
CA LEU A 60 17.34 7.03 7.89
C LEU A 60 16.92 6.10 6.78
N ILE A 61 17.34 4.84 6.84
CA ILE A 61 16.88 3.75 5.97
C ILE A 61 16.13 2.76 6.84
N LEU A 62 14.90 2.42 6.43
CA LEU A 62 13.98 1.55 7.15
C LEU A 62 13.64 0.30 6.35
N ARG A 63 13.58 -0.83 7.04
CA ARG A 63 12.89 -2.06 6.65
C ARG A 63 11.97 -2.54 7.78
N LYS A 64 11.04 -3.45 7.47
CA LYS A 64 10.08 -3.91 8.47
C LYS A 64 10.75 -4.65 9.64
N THR A 65 11.72 -5.50 9.35
CA THR A 65 12.42 -6.29 10.37
C THR A 65 13.92 -6.13 10.28
N TYR A 66 14.60 -6.35 11.41
CA TYR A 66 16.06 -6.26 11.46
C TYR A 66 16.78 -7.33 10.61
N PRO A 67 16.36 -8.61 10.58
CA PRO A 67 16.96 -9.59 9.68
C PRO A 67 16.92 -9.19 8.20
N GLN A 68 15.83 -8.54 7.75
CA GLN A 68 15.73 -8.01 6.39
C GLN A 68 16.65 -6.79 6.18
N LEU A 69 16.89 -6.00 7.22
CA LEU A 69 17.74 -4.82 7.18
C LEU A 69 19.23 -5.20 7.05
N SER A 70 19.66 -6.33 7.62
CA SER A 70 21.06 -6.79 7.56
C SER A 70 21.56 -6.93 6.11
N GLU A 71 20.72 -7.42 5.20
CA GLU A 71 21.05 -7.51 3.78
C GLU A 71 21.39 -6.14 3.15
N LEU A 72 20.62 -5.12 3.51
CA LEU A 72 20.91 -3.74 3.03
C LEU A 72 22.22 -3.21 3.60
N ILE A 73 22.50 -3.49 4.88
CA ILE A 73 23.75 -3.11 5.53
C ILE A 73 24.94 -3.76 4.83
N ASP A 74 24.86 -5.05 4.53
CA ASP A 74 25.93 -5.78 3.81
C ASP A 74 26.18 -5.21 2.42
N LYS A 75 25.11 -4.82 1.70
CA LYS A 75 25.24 -4.09 0.42
C LYS A 75 25.96 -2.75 0.60
N THR A 76 25.69 -2.02 1.68
CA THR A 76 26.40 -0.76 1.94
C THR A 76 27.88 -0.96 2.25
N MET A 77 28.28 -2.05 2.90
CA MET A 77 29.70 -2.37 3.06
C MET A 77 30.41 -2.51 1.72
N ARG A 78 29.73 -3.12 0.75
CA ARG A 78 30.25 -3.32 -0.60
C ARG A 78 30.33 -2.00 -1.40
N TYR A 79 29.38 -1.08 -1.21
CA TYR A 79 29.32 0.16 -2.00
C TYR A 79 29.97 1.36 -1.31
N TYR A 80 29.75 1.55 0.01
CA TYR A 80 30.18 2.77 0.68
C TYR A 80 31.68 2.72 1.04
N LYS A 81 32.18 1.56 1.49
CA LYS A 81 33.55 1.44 1.95
C LYS A 81 34.60 1.73 0.88
N PRO A 82 34.47 1.24 -0.38
CA PRO A 82 35.42 1.57 -1.45
C PRO A 82 35.41 3.05 -1.83
N VAL A 83 34.23 3.71 -1.80
CA VAL A 83 34.07 5.13 -2.17
C VAL A 83 34.48 6.07 -1.03
N PHE A 84 34.21 5.67 0.20
CA PHE A 84 34.51 6.43 1.44
C PHE A 84 35.34 5.60 2.40
N PRO A 85 36.67 5.37 2.14
CA PRO A 85 37.50 4.48 2.96
C PRO A 85 37.60 4.91 4.41
N LYS A 86 37.45 6.22 4.71
CA LYS A 86 37.48 6.79 6.06
C LYS A 86 36.12 6.75 6.77
N ALA A 87 35.03 6.40 6.08
CA ALA A 87 33.73 6.23 6.72
C ALA A 87 33.74 4.99 7.62
N ARG A 88 33.01 5.06 8.73
CA ARG A 88 32.96 4.00 9.75
C ARG A 88 31.52 3.57 9.98
N TYR A 89 31.30 2.27 10.00
CA TYR A 89 30.03 1.68 10.40
C TYR A 89 30.13 1.21 11.86
N ASN A 90 29.12 1.60 12.65
CA ASN A 90 28.96 1.14 14.03
C ASN A 90 27.82 0.10 14.07
N GLY A 91 28.14 -1.15 14.37
CA GLY A 91 27.18 -2.26 14.40
C GLY A 91 26.17 -2.15 15.56
N SER A 92 26.54 -1.56 16.69
CA SER A 92 25.62 -1.43 17.84
C SER A 92 24.55 -0.34 17.62
N SER A 93 24.91 0.75 16.94
CA SER A 93 23.97 1.83 16.62
C SER A 93 23.40 1.75 15.20
N HIS A 94 23.81 0.74 14.42
CA HIS A 94 23.45 0.56 13.01
C HIS A 94 23.60 1.82 12.18
N CYS A 95 24.78 2.46 12.27
CA CYS A 95 24.99 3.78 11.73
C CYS A 95 26.33 3.92 11.00
N TRP A 96 26.30 4.41 9.77
CA TRP A 96 27.46 4.92 9.08
C TRP A 96 27.74 6.36 9.51
N THR A 97 29.01 6.65 9.82
CA THR A 97 29.52 8.02 10.04
C THR A 97 30.56 8.33 8.97
N PHE A 98 30.32 9.43 8.24
CA PHE A 98 31.21 9.89 7.17
C PHE A 98 32.22 10.92 7.68
N PRO A 99 33.33 11.15 6.93
CA PRO A 99 34.36 12.13 7.36
C PRO A 99 33.84 13.56 7.55
N SER A 100 32.77 13.92 6.85
CA SER A 100 32.08 15.22 7.00
C SER A 100 31.37 15.37 8.34
N GLY A 101 31.07 14.28 9.05
CA GLY A 101 30.17 14.22 10.21
C GLY A 101 28.75 13.79 9.87
N ALA A 102 28.41 13.63 8.59
CA ALA A 102 27.12 13.11 8.13
C ALA A 102 26.90 11.67 8.64
N LYS A 103 25.63 11.30 8.85
CA LYS A 103 25.26 9.98 9.34
C LYS A 103 24.13 9.36 8.56
N ILE A 104 24.23 8.05 8.28
CA ILE A 104 23.14 7.23 7.74
C ILE A 104 22.80 6.15 8.75
N TYR A 105 21.59 6.20 9.28
CA TYR A 105 21.04 5.25 10.25
C TYR A 105 20.23 4.17 9.53
N PHE A 106 20.30 2.95 10.06
CA PHE A 106 19.48 1.82 9.65
C PHE A 106 18.57 1.42 10.79
N GLY A 107 17.27 1.29 10.52
CA GLY A 107 16.28 1.00 11.53
C GLY A 107 15.17 0.08 11.04
N SER A 108 14.46 -0.51 11.99
CA SER A 108 13.31 -1.38 11.72
C SER A 108 12.10 -0.98 12.56
N LEU A 109 10.91 -1.45 12.14
CA LEU A 109 9.63 -1.29 12.82
C LEU A 109 8.94 -2.67 12.88
N ASN A 110 9.44 -3.58 13.73
CA ASN A 110 8.88 -4.92 13.91
C ASN A 110 7.43 -4.84 14.41
N HIS A 111 7.20 -3.96 15.37
CA HIS A 111 5.89 -3.65 15.96
C HIS A 111 5.53 -2.19 15.71
N THR A 112 4.23 -1.90 15.68
CA THR A 112 3.74 -0.53 15.45
C THR A 112 4.26 0.47 16.48
N GLN A 113 4.51 0.04 17.72
CA GLN A 113 5.06 0.88 18.78
C GLN A 113 6.53 1.28 18.54
N ASP A 114 7.28 0.53 17.73
CA ASP A 114 8.70 0.85 17.45
C ASP A 114 8.85 2.20 16.74
N LYS A 115 7.79 2.73 16.14
CA LYS A 115 7.78 4.08 15.57
C LYS A 115 8.18 5.16 16.58
N TYR A 116 7.89 4.97 17.87
CA TYR A 116 8.25 5.89 18.93
C TYR A 116 9.75 5.96 19.21
N ASN A 117 10.55 4.96 18.78
CA ASN A 117 12.02 5.02 18.84
C ASN A 117 12.60 6.18 18.00
N TYR A 118 11.81 6.74 17.11
CA TYR A 118 12.15 7.88 16.26
C TYR A 118 11.62 9.20 16.82
N GLN A 119 10.96 9.21 17.97
CA GLN A 119 10.48 10.41 18.63
C GLN A 119 11.63 11.36 18.93
N GLY A 120 11.43 12.65 18.69
CA GLY A 120 12.46 13.69 18.90
C GLY A 120 13.56 13.75 17.84
N LYS A 121 13.71 12.73 16.98
CA LYS A 121 14.72 12.72 15.91
C LYS A 121 14.28 13.52 14.69
N ALA A 122 15.27 13.97 13.90
CA ALA A 122 15.08 14.64 12.63
C ALA A 122 15.97 13.99 11.55
N PHE A 123 15.41 13.80 10.36
CA PHE A 123 16.12 13.21 9.22
C PHE A 123 15.85 14.02 7.97
N ASP A 124 16.91 14.42 7.28
CA ASP A 124 16.85 15.10 5.98
C ASP A 124 16.39 14.15 4.86
N PHE A 125 16.82 12.90 4.95
CA PHE A 125 16.44 11.84 4.04
C PHE A 125 15.83 10.67 4.81
N ILE A 126 14.71 10.17 4.32
CA ILE A 126 14.13 8.92 4.80
C ILE A 126 13.97 7.98 3.60
N GLY A 127 14.65 6.84 3.66
CA GLY A 127 14.51 5.75 2.71
C GLY A 127 13.69 4.62 3.33
N VAL A 128 12.56 4.24 2.73
CA VAL A 128 11.75 3.12 3.21
C VAL A 128 11.79 2.02 2.17
N ASP A 129 12.45 0.92 2.49
CA ASP A 129 12.52 -0.25 1.62
C ASP A 129 11.35 -1.20 1.91
N GLU A 130 10.73 -1.74 0.87
CA GLU A 130 9.52 -2.56 0.94
C GLU A 130 8.36 -1.85 1.67
N LEU A 131 7.98 -0.67 1.18
CA LEU A 131 6.97 0.22 1.79
C LEU A 131 5.62 -0.47 2.06
N THR A 132 5.24 -1.45 1.25
CA THR A 132 4.01 -2.23 1.42
C THR A 132 4.00 -3.14 2.65
N HIS A 133 5.14 -3.32 3.32
CA HIS A 133 5.19 -4.03 4.60
C HIS A 133 4.83 -3.16 5.80
N PHE A 134 4.67 -1.84 5.61
CA PHE A 134 4.34 -0.89 6.67
C PHE A 134 2.86 -0.51 6.61
N THR A 135 2.27 -0.29 7.79
CA THR A 135 0.95 0.33 7.89
C THR A 135 1.04 1.83 7.59
N TRP A 136 -0.09 2.45 7.27
CA TRP A 136 -0.14 3.91 7.10
C TRP A 136 0.25 4.66 8.36
N ASP A 137 -0.15 4.16 9.54
CA ASP A 137 0.18 4.75 10.84
C ASP A 137 1.71 4.77 11.09
N GLU A 138 2.40 3.66 10.80
CA GLU A 138 3.87 3.58 10.92
C GLU A 138 4.55 4.55 9.95
N TYR A 139 4.15 4.53 8.68
CA TYR A 139 4.75 5.39 7.66
C TYR A 139 4.49 6.87 7.92
N SER A 140 3.26 7.26 8.24
CA SER A 140 2.89 8.66 8.49
C SER A 140 3.60 9.23 9.72
N TYR A 141 3.79 8.42 10.76
CA TYR A 141 4.58 8.83 11.93
C TYR A 141 6.05 9.09 11.57
N VAL A 142 6.68 8.15 10.84
CA VAL A 142 8.07 8.32 10.40
C VAL A 142 8.21 9.50 9.43
N MET A 143 7.26 9.68 8.52
CA MET A 143 7.20 10.83 7.61
C MET A 143 7.23 12.17 8.37
N SER A 144 6.59 12.24 9.54
CA SER A 144 6.62 13.44 10.39
C SER A 144 8.02 13.75 10.97
N ARG A 145 8.97 12.82 10.90
CA ARG A 145 10.38 13.01 11.29
C ARG A 145 11.24 13.54 10.15
N ASN A 146 10.70 13.62 8.92
CA ASN A 146 11.41 14.16 7.76
C ASN A 146 11.41 15.68 7.80
N ARG A 147 12.44 16.22 8.44
CA ARG A 147 12.67 17.67 8.65
C ARG A 147 14.17 17.96 8.66
N PRO A 148 14.59 19.21 8.41
CA PRO A 148 16.02 19.58 8.39
C PRO A 148 16.73 19.24 9.69
N SER A 149 17.90 18.60 9.58
CA SER A 149 18.83 18.38 10.70
C SER A 149 19.79 19.54 10.89
N GLY A 150 19.92 20.40 9.89
CA GLY A 150 20.77 21.59 9.87
C GLY A 150 20.65 22.35 8.54
N PRO A 151 21.39 23.46 8.39
CA PRO A 151 21.30 24.28 7.19
C PRO A 151 21.89 23.60 5.96
N GLY A 152 21.38 23.94 4.78
CA GLY A 152 21.92 23.51 3.48
C GLY A 152 21.49 22.11 3.03
N THR A 153 20.69 21.38 3.83
CA THR A 153 20.18 20.08 3.45
C THR A 153 18.83 20.17 2.73
N ARG A 154 18.62 19.31 1.76
CA ARG A 154 17.31 19.06 1.15
C ARG A 154 16.60 17.96 1.93
N VAL A 155 15.31 18.16 2.19
CA VAL A 155 14.46 17.22 2.92
C VAL A 155 13.52 16.50 1.96
N TYR A 156 13.56 15.15 1.94
CA TYR A 156 12.73 14.34 1.05
C TYR A 156 12.68 12.86 1.45
N ILE A 157 11.70 12.15 0.93
CA ILE A 157 11.48 10.72 1.17
C ILE A 157 11.62 9.94 -0.15
N ARG A 158 12.23 8.78 -0.05
CA ARG A 158 12.30 7.79 -1.12
C ARG A 158 11.80 6.45 -0.58
N ALA A 159 11.03 5.76 -1.36
CA ALA A 159 10.53 4.44 -0.97
C ALA A 159 10.64 3.45 -2.13
N THR A 160 10.73 2.18 -1.78
CA THR A 160 10.64 1.08 -2.73
C THR A 160 9.48 0.17 -2.33
N ALA A 161 8.86 -0.52 -3.29
CA ALA A 161 7.83 -1.50 -2.99
C ALA A 161 7.63 -2.50 -4.13
N ASN A 162 7.17 -3.69 -3.74
CA ASN A 162 6.45 -4.62 -4.59
C ASN A 162 4.96 -4.57 -4.22
N PRO A 163 4.03 -4.95 -5.12
CA PRO A 163 2.64 -5.18 -4.75
C PRO A 163 2.52 -6.27 -3.69
N GLY A 164 1.54 -6.17 -2.81
CA GLY A 164 1.29 -7.12 -1.71
C GLY A 164 1.63 -6.55 -0.34
N GLY A 165 1.37 -7.34 0.71
CA GLY A 165 1.61 -6.94 2.10
C GLY A 165 0.52 -6.05 2.70
N VAL A 166 0.67 -5.79 4.01
CA VAL A 166 -0.36 -5.08 4.82
C VAL A 166 -0.62 -3.64 4.36
N GLY A 167 0.38 -3.02 3.76
CA GLY A 167 0.32 -1.64 3.27
C GLY A 167 -0.11 -1.50 1.80
N HIS A 168 -0.36 -2.61 1.10
CA HIS A 168 -0.67 -2.60 -0.33
C HIS A 168 -1.75 -1.57 -0.69
N GLY A 169 -2.88 -1.59 0.03
CA GLY A 169 -4.04 -0.74 -0.28
C GLY A 169 -3.72 0.75 -0.17
N TRP A 170 -3.10 1.19 0.93
CA TRP A 170 -2.78 2.59 1.10
C TRP A 170 -1.64 3.07 0.17
N VAL A 171 -0.64 2.22 -0.11
CA VAL A 171 0.43 2.55 -1.07
C VAL A 171 -0.14 2.73 -2.48
N LYS A 172 -1.02 1.80 -2.90
CA LYS A 172 -1.74 1.89 -4.17
C LYS A 172 -2.58 3.16 -4.26
N ALA A 173 -3.39 3.44 -3.24
CA ALA A 173 -4.22 4.65 -3.18
C ALA A 173 -3.40 5.95 -3.17
N ARG A 174 -2.18 5.94 -2.59
CA ARG A 174 -1.34 7.13 -2.49
C ARG A 174 -0.52 7.41 -3.73
N PHE A 175 0.05 6.37 -4.37
CA PHE A 175 1.07 6.52 -5.41
C PHE A 175 0.67 6.00 -6.79
N ILE A 176 -0.23 5.00 -6.86
CA ILE A 176 -0.52 4.28 -8.11
C ILE A 176 -1.83 4.76 -8.73
N SER A 177 -2.95 4.65 -7.97
CA SER A 177 -4.29 4.96 -8.47
C SER A 177 -4.53 6.44 -8.85
N PRO A 178 -3.89 7.46 -8.21
CA PRO A 178 -4.24 8.86 -8.47
C PRO A 178 -3.77 9.39 -9.83
N ALA A 179 -2.75 8.80 -10.44
CA ALA A 179 -2.20 9.28 -11.72
C ALA A 179 -1.40 8.18 -12.43
N PRO A 180 -1.26 8.27 -13.77
CA PRO A 180 -0.36 7.40 -14.54
C PRO A 180 1.08 7.44 -14.00
N ALA A 181 1.79 6.31 -14.13
CA ALA A 181 3.17 6.20 -13.72
C ALA A 181 4.05 7.29 -14.37
N GLY A 182 5.01 7.83 -13.61
CA GLY A 182 5.87 8.93 -14.06
C GLY A 182 5.23 10.32 -14.00
N THR A 183 3.97 10.42 -13.62
CA THR A 183 3.26 11.70 -13.48
C THR A 183 3.50 12.30 -12.09
N ARG A 184 3.88 13.58 -12.06
CA ARG A 184 4.02 14.32 -10.81
C ARG A 184 2.65 14.68 -10.23
N MET A 185 2.35 14.17 -9.05
CA MET A 185 1.15 14.49 -8.28
C MET A 185 1.42 15.67 -7.35
N VAL A 186 0.45 16.58 -7.25
CA VAL A 186 0.52 17.76 -6.35
C VAL A 186 -0.66 17.72 -5.40
N GLN A 187 -0.38 17.83 -4.11
CA GLN A 187 -1.37 17.96 -3.05
C GLN A 187 -1.20 19.30 -2.35
N LEU A 188 -2.27 20.05 -2.24
CA LEU A 188 -2.33 21.27 -1.43
C LEU A 188 -2.84 20.88 -0.04
N VAL A 189 -2.03 21.17 0.98
CA VAL A 189 -2.36 20.94 2.39
C VAL A 189 -2.63 22.29 3.03
N LYS A 190 -3.86 22.48 3.53
CA LYS A 190 -4.29 23.69 4.24
C LYS A 190 -4.18 23.46 5.74
N VAL A 191 -3.58 24.40 6.43
CA VAL A 191 -3.37 24.39 7.88
C VAL A 191 -3.77 25.74 8.43
N LYS A 192 -4.57 25.79 9.50
CA LYS A 192 -4.82 27.02 10.24
C LYS A 192 -3.65 27.28 11.20
N ALA A 193 -3.05 28.44 11.08
CA ALA A 193 -2.07 28.92 12.06
C ALA A 193 -2.77 29.34 13.36
N PRO A 194 -2.03 29.49 14.48
CA PRO A 194 -2.61 29.89 15.77
C PRO A 194 -3.33 31.26 15.75
N ASP A 195 -2.94 32.15 14.84
CA ASP A 195 -3.55 33.48 14.61
C ASP A 195 -4.82 33.41 13.73
N GLY A 196 -5.20 32.19 13.26
CA GLY A 196 -6.36 31.97 12.41
C GLY A 196 -6.08 32.05 10.90
N GLU A 197 -4.87 32.45 10.49
CA GLU A 197 -4.49 32.50 9.07
C GLU A 197 -4.44 31.08 8.45
N GLU A 198 -5.01 30.94 7.23
CA GLU A 198 -4.92 29.67 6.48
C GLU A 198 -3.63 29.61 5.67
N ILE A 199 -2.74 28.74 6.09
CA ILE A 199 -1.46 28.49 5.41
C ILE A 199 -1.65 27.30 4.44
N THR A 200 -1.43 27.53 3.15
CA THR A 200 -1.42 26.45 2.14
C THR A 200 0.00 26.03 1.85
N ARG A 201 0.28 24.74 1.92
CA ARG A 201 1.57 24.14 1.58
C ARG A 201 1.39 23.11 0.46
N ARG A 202 2.31 23.14 -0.48
CA ARG A 202 2.36 22.19 -1.60
C ARG A 202 3.23 20.99 -1.21
N ARG A 203 2.70 19.78 -1.44
CA ARG A 203 3.43 18.51 -1.33
C ARG A 203 3.37 17.78 -2.65
N THR A 204 4.46 17.18 -3.05
CA THR A 204 4.60 16.53 -4.36
C THR A 204 4.97 15.07 -4.21
N ARG A 205 4.39 14.21 -5.07
CA ARG A 205 4.65 12.77 -5.11
C ARG A 205 4.81 12.29 -6.53
N ILE A 206 5.50 11.16 -6.70
CA ILE A 206 5.63 10.48 -7.98
C ILE A 206 5.81 8.98 -7.78
N PHE A 207 5.31 8.20 -8.73
CA PHE A 207 5.58 6.77 -8.85
C PHE A 207 6.43 6.49 -10.08
N ILE A 208 7.53 5.76 -9.92
CA ILE A 208 8.40 5.28 -11.01
C ILE A 208 8.29 3.76 -11.04
N PRO A 209 7.71 3.17 -12.10
CA PRO A 209 7.57 1.73 -12.22
C PRO A 209 8.91 1.07 -12.53
N SER A 210 9.06 -0.17 -12.08
CA SER A 210 10.24 -1.00 -12.33
C SER A 210 9.85 -2.48 -12.40
N THR A 211 10.43 -3.19 -13.35
CA THR A 211 10.31 -4.63 -13.54
C THR A 211 11.70 -5.28 -13.58
N VAL A 212 11.76 -6.61 -13.58
CA VAL A 212 13.01 -7.36 -13.77
C VAL A 212 13.67 -7.01 -15.12
N PHE A 213 12.88 -6.71 -16.14
CA PHE A 213 13.38 -6.34 -17.48
C PHE A 213 14.11 -4.98 -17.51
N ASP A 214 13.91 -4.15 -16.50
CA ASP A 214 14.63 -2.88 -16.35
C ASP A 214 16.01 -3.03 -15.69
N ASN A 215 16.43 -4.29 -15.38
CA ASN A 215 17.71 -4.62 -14.75
C ASN A 215 18.52 -5.62 -15.57
N PRO A 216 19.10 -5.20 -16.72
CA PRO A 216 19.93 -6.05 -17.56
C PRO A 216 21.07 -6.75 -16.79
N ALA A 217 21.69 -6.06 -15.84
CA ALA A 217 22.78 -6.63 -15.04
C ALA A 217 22.35 -7.87 -14.22
N LEU A 218 21.11 -7.91 -13.74
CA LEU A 218 20.57 -9.11 -13.09
C LEU A 218 20.37 -10.23 -14.11
N LEU A 219 19.81 -9.92 -15.26
CA LEU A 219 19.48 -10.91 -16.29
C LEU A 219 20.72 -11.50 -16.97
N GLU A 220 21.79 -10.71 -17.07
CA GLU A 220 23.10 -11.20 -17.52
C GLU A 220 23.74 -12.18 -16.52
N ASN A 221 23.58 -11.92 -15.22
CA ASN A 221 24.15 -12.77 -14.17
C ASN A 221 23.26 -13.99 -13.83
N ASP A 222 21.96 -13.87 -13.95
CA ASP A 222 20.96 -14.94 -13.73
C ASP A 222 19.85 -14.88 -14.77
N PRO A 223 20.06 -15.44 -15.96
CA PRO A 223 19.02 -15.52 -17.00
C PRO A 223 17.81 -16.36 -16.58
N GLY A 224 17.98 -17.28 -15.62
CA GLY A 224 16.92 -18.18 -15.10
C GLY A 224 15.93 -17.49 -14.18
N TYR A 225 16.26 -16.32 -13.63
CA TYR A 225 15.43 -15.63 -12.65
C TYR A 225 14.02 -15.30 -13.17
N ILE A 226 13.88 -14.94 -14.44
CA ILE A 226 12.56 -14.73 -15.07
C ILE A 226 11.72 -16.01 -15.02
N GLY A 227 12.33 -17.18 -15.30
CA GLY A 227 11.67 -18.47 -15.23
C GLY A 227 11.19 -18.80 -13.82
N THR A 228 12.00 -18.48 -12.80
CA THR A 228 11.64 -18.61 -11.40
C THR A 228 10.40 -17.75 -11.05
N LEU A 229 10.38 -16.49 -11.44
CA LEU A 229 9.22 -15.63 -11.21
C LEU A 229 7.97 -16.07 -12.02
N ALA A 230 8.16 -16.57 -13.22
CA ALA A 230 7.09 -17.06 -14.07
C ALA A 230 6.42 -18.35 -13.54
N SER A 231 7.14 -19.14 -12.74
CA SER A 231 6.63 -20.37 -12.11
C SER A 231 5.84 -20.16 -10.83
N LEU A 232 5.77 -18.93 -10.32
CA LEU A 232 4.99 -18.58 -9.14
C LEU A 232 3.49 -18.72 -9.41
N PRO A 233 2.66 -18.90 -8.35
CA PRO A 233 1.21 -18.80 -8.47
C PRO A 233 0.78 -17.53 -9.18
N GLU A 234 -0.30 -17.57 -9.96
CA GLU A 234 -0.66 -16.49 -10.90
C GLU A 234 -0.70 -15.10 -10.25
N ALA A 235 -1.30 -14.97 -9.05
CA ALA A 235 -1.36 -13.70 -8.33
C ALA A 235 0.04 -13.15 -7.98
N GLU A 236 0.94 -14.02 -7.51
CA GLU A 236 2.32 -13.65 -7.18
C GLU A 236 3.13 -13.35 -8.44
N LYS A 237 2.96 -14.12 -9.50
CA LYS A 237 3.57 -13.87 -10.81
C LYS A 237 3.15 -12.50 -11.35
N GLN A 238 1.86 -12.17 -11.31
CA GLN A 238 1.36 -10.84 -11.72
C GLN A 238 1.97 -9.73 -10.88
N ALA A 239 2.08 -9.91 -9.58
CA ALA A 239 2.67 -8.93 -8.68
C ALA A 239 4.19 -8.81 -8.87
N LEU A 240 4.93 -9.93 -8.87
CA LEU A 240 6.39 -9.92 -8.76
C LEU A 240 7.11 -9.92 -10.11
N LEU A 241 6.52 -10.47 -11.17
CA LEU A 241 7.11 -10.43 -12.53
C LEU A 241 6.66 -9.18 -13.30
N TYR A 242 5.36 -8.87 -13.26
CA TYR A 242 4.78 -7.79 -14.05
C TYR A 242 4.54 -6.49 -13.26
N GLY A 243 4.64 -6.53 -11.93
CA GLY A 243 4.40 -5.35 -11.09
C GLY A 243 2.94 -4.90 -11.06
N ASN A 244 2.01 -5.83 -11.24
CA ASN A 244 0.58 -5.56 -11.26
C ASN A 244 0.06 -5.24 -9.86
N TRP A 245 -0.40 -4.02 -9.65
CA TRP A 245 -0.97 -3.56 -8.39
C TRP A 245 -2.44 -3.94 -8.17
N ASP A 246 -3.08 -4.55 -9.15
CA ASP A 246 -4.44 -5.08 -9.05
C ASP A 246 -4.47 -6.58 -8.68
N SER A 247 -3.29 -7.23 -8.63
CA SER A 247 -3.13 -8.62 -8.23
C SER A 247 -2.25 -8.71 -6.97
N PHE A 248 -2.74 -9.39 -5.92
CA PHE A 248 -2.00 -9.59 -4.68
C PHE A 248 -2.33 -10.94 -4.03
N SER A 249 -1.41 -11.45 -3.22
CA SER A 249 -1.59 -12.69 -2.48
C SER A 249 -2.78 -12.60 -1.51
N GLY A 250 -3.64 -13.63 -1.50
CA GLY A 250 -4.87 -13.66 -0.72
C GLY A 250 -6.13 -13.21 -1.46
N GLN A 251 -6.02 -12.81 -2.73
CA GLN A 251 -7.18 -12.57 -3.58
C GLN A 251 -7.90 -13.89 -3.88
N VAL A 252 -9.20 -13.97 -3.53
CA VAL A 252 -10.02 -15.18 -3.78
C VAL A 252 -10.34 -15.33 -5.26
N PHE A 253 -10.66 -14.22 -5.93
CA PHE A 253 -10.96 -14.16 -7.36
C PHE A 253 -9.79 -13.52 -8.11
N THR A 254 -8.89 -14.34 -8.60
CA THR A 254 -7.67 -13.88 -9.31
C THR A 254 -7.97 -13.27 -10.67
N GLU A 255 -9.13 -13.61 -11.26
CA GLU A 255 -9.61 -13.11 -12.54
C GLU A 255 -10.28 -11.72 -12.44
N TRP A 256 -10.55 -11.24 -11.22
CA TRP A 256 -11.17 -9.92 -11.03
C TRP A 256 -10.35 -8.81 -11.66
N ARG A 257 -10.99 -8.06 -12.55
CA ARG A 257 -10.39 -6.93 -13.28
C ARG A 257 -11.28 -5.71 -13.20
N ASN A 258 -10.64 -4.56 -13.03
CA ASN A 258 -11.25 -3.24 -13.15
C ASN A 258 -10.49 -2.48 -14.24
N ASP A 259 -11.03 -2.49 -15.47
CA ASP A 259 -10.44 -1.77 -16.60
C ASP A 259 -11.39 -0.66 -17.08
N PRO A 260 -11.10 0.61 -16.74
CA PRO A 260 -11.96 1.74 -17.12
C PRO A 260 -12.12 1.94 -18.63
N ASN A 261 -11.18 1.46 -19.45
CA ASN A 261 -11.26 1.58 -20.88
C ASN A 261 -12.34 0.68 -21.48
N HIS A 262 -12.77 -0.34 -20.73
CA HIS A 262 -13.72 -1.36 -21.15
C HIS A 262 -15.05 -1.34 -20.38
N TYR A 263 -15.36 -0.29 -19.62
CA TYR A 263 -16.63 -0.20 -18.88
C TYR A 263 -17.85 -0.21 -19.80
N LYS A 264 -17.75 0.37 -21.01
CA LYS A 264 -18.85 0.45 -21.98
C LYS A 264 -19.07 -0.84 -22.76
N ASP A 265 -18.00 -1.46 -23.24
CA ASP A 265 -18.08 -2.66 -24.06
C ASP A 265 -18.11 -3.93 -23.21
N GLN A 266 -17.90 -3.85 -21.89
CA GLN A 266 -17.98 -4.93 -20.90
C GLN A 266 -17.03 -6.11 -21.21
N ARG A 267 -15.93 -5.82 -21.91
CA ARG A 267 -14.90 -6.81 -22.23
C ARG A 267 -13.73 -6.68 -21.27
N TRP A 268 -13.19 -7.79 -20.83
CA TRP A 268 -11.97 -7.82 -20.01
C TRP A 268 -12.09 -7.08 -18.65
N THR A 269 -13.30 -6.73 -18.22
CA THR A 269 -13.56 -6.03 -16.96
C THR A 269 -14.75 -6.65 -16.22
N HIS A 270 -14.70 -6.61 -14.88
CA HIS A 270 -15.82 -6.96 -13.99
C HIS A 270 -16.53 -5.71 -13.46
N VAL A 271 -16.00 -4.54 -13.77
CA VAL A 271 -16.63 -3.24 -13.45
C VAL A 271 -17.19 -2.65 -14.76
N ILE A 272 -18.42 -2.20 -14.69
CA ILE A 272 -19.13 -1.64 -15.86
C ILE A 272 -19.64 -0.24 -15.52
N GLU A 273 -20.02 0.54 -16.53
CA GLU A 273 -20.69 1.83 -16.30
C GLU A 273 -21.98 1.64 -15.49
N PRO A 274 -22.27 2.53 -14.52
CA PRO A 274 -23.53 2.50 -13.81
C PRO A 274 -24.71 2.64 -14.78
N PHE A 275 -25.76 1.86 -14.53
CA PHE A 275 -26.99 1.90 -15.33
C PHE A 275 -28.23 1.87 -14.40
N PRO A 276 -29.40 2.33 -14.85
CA PRO A 276 -30.63 2.26 -14.07
C PRO A 276 -31.02 0.81 -13.78
N ILE A 277 -31.23 0.47 -12.52
CA ILE A 277 -31.66 -0.87 -12.12
C ILE A 277 -33.17 -1.00 -12.28
N PRO A 278 -33.68 -1.91 -13.13
CA PRO A 278 -35.11 -2.10 -13.34
C PRO A 278 -35.85 -2.45 -12.04
N GLU A 279 -37.07 -1.94 -11.88
CA GLU A 279 -37.85 -2.15 -10.64
C GLU A 279 -38.18 -3.61 -10.38
N HIS A 280 -38.36 -4.41 -11.41
CA HIS A 280 -38.69 -5.83 -11.29
C HIS A 280 -37.50 -6.73 -10.94
N TRP A 281 -36.26 -6.21 -10.96
CA TRP A 281 -35.10 -6.99 -10.55
C TRP A 281 -35.09 -7.20 -9.04
N LYS A 282 -34.74 -8.40 -8.61
CA LYS A 282 -34.61 -8.72 -7.20
C LYS A 282 -33.35 -8.06 -6.62
N ILE A 283 -33.50 -7.49 -5.43
CA ILE A 283 -32.37 -6.93 -4.68
C ILE A 283 -32.03 -7.86 -3.52
N TRP A 284 -30.75 -8.19 -3.44
CA TRP A 284 -30.19 -8.98 -2.36
C TRP A 284 -29.22 -8.11 -1.53
N ARG A 285 -29.15 -8.41 -0.24
CA ARG A 285 -28.18 -7.83 0.69
C ARG A 285 -27.37 -8.96 1.29
N GLY A 286 -26.05 -8.94 1.11
CA GLY A 286 -25.12 -9.84 1.79
C GLY A 286 -24.47 -9.15 2.98
N TYR A 287 -24.37 -9.84 4.13
CA TYR A 287 -23.78 -9.28 5.34
C TYR A 287 -22.78 -10.23 5.99
N ASP A 288 -21.62 -9.68 6.31
CA ASP A 288 -20.56 -10.30 7.10
C ASP A 288 -20.30 -9.44 8.34
N PHE A 289 -20.57 -10.01 9.52
CA PHE A 289 -20.44 -9.29 10.80
C PHE A 289 -18.98 -9.08 11.18
N GLY A 290 -18.66 -7.88 11.65
CA GLY A 290 -17.38 -7.57 12.24
C GLY A 290 -17.50 -6.52 13.34
N PHE A 291 -16.72 -6.65 14.42
CA PHE A 291 -16.63 -5.68 15.51
C PHE A 291 -15.24 -5.03 15.54
N SER A 292 -14.21 -5.79 15.92
CA SER A 292 -12.81 -5.34 15.86
C SER A 292 -12.23 -5.37 14.44
N LYS A 293 -12.75 -6.26 13.59
CA LYS A 293 -12.55 -6.29 12.14
C LYS A 293 -13.71 -5.59 11.47
N PRO A 294 -13.50 -5.01 10.26
CA PRO A 294 -14.59 -4.37 9.55
C PRO A 294 -15.74 -5.34 9.28
N PHE A 295 -16.96 -4.89 9.47
CA PHE A 295 -18.13 -5.55 8.89
C PHE A 295 -18.29 -5.15 7.42
N SER A 296 -18.95 -5.99 6.64
CA SER A 296 -19.20 -5.74 5.22
C SER A 296 -20.66 -5.97 4.86
N VAL A 297 -21.24 -5.04 4.12
CA VAL A 297 -22.57 -5.18 3.53
C VAL A 297 -22.48 -4.85 2.07
N GLY A 298 -22.93 -5.79 1.22
CA GLY A 298 -23.04 -5.58 -0.24
C GLY A 298 -24.48 -5.66 -0.68
N TRP A 299 -24.96 -4.73 -1.53
CA TRP A 299 -26.25 -4.84 -2.21
C TRP A 299 -26.07 -5.25 -3.64
N TYR A 300 -26.88 -6.21 -4.07
CA TYR A 300 -26.76 -6.86 -5.38
C TYR A 300 -28.11 -6.86 -6.07
N ALA A 301 -28.17 -6.42 -7.33
CA ALA A 301 -29.30 -6.59 -8.20
C ALA A 301 -29.11 -7.85 -9.06
N ALA A 302 -30.13 -8.68 -9.17
CA ALA A 302 -30.10 -9.90 -10.01
C ALA A 302 -30.95 -9.68 -11.26
N ASP A 303 -30.35 -9.87 -12.46
CA ASP A 303 -31.08 -9.83 -13.71
C ASP A 303 -31.86 -11.14 -13.96
N GLU A 304 -32.69 -11.16 -15.00
CA GLU A 304 -33.51 -12.32 -15.39
C GLU A 304 -32.68 -13.56 -15.78
N ARG A 305 -31.40 -13.36 -16.09
CA ARG A 305 -30.45 -14.42 -16.44
C ARG A 305 -29.64 -14.91 -15.25
N GLY A 306 -29.92 -14.37 -14.05
CA GLY A 306 -29.21 -14.71 -12.82
C GLY A 306 -27.86 -14.04 -12.65
N ARG A 307 -27.51 -13.03 -13.47
CA ARG A 307 -26.29 -12.25 -13.26
C ARG A 307 -26.48 -11.31 -12.09
N LEU A 308 -25.48 -11.22 -11.23
CA LEU A 308 -25.45 -10.34 -10.06
C LEU A 308 -24.63 -9.09 -10.36
N TYR A 309 -25.22 -7.95 -10.07
CA TYR A 309 -24.58 -6.64 -10.16
C TYR A 309 -24.46 -6.04 -8.77
N ARG A 310 -23.24 -5.87 -8.26
CA ARG A 310 -23.03 -5.16 -7.01
C ARG A 310 -23.30 -3.67 -7.25
N ILE A 311 -24.33 -3.14 -6.61
CA ILE A 311 -24.81 -1.79 -6.83
C ILE A 311 -24.42 -0.83 -5.70
N LYS A 312 -24.13 -1.36 -4.51
CA LYS A 312 -23.72 -0.57 -3.34
C LYS A 312 -22.92 -1.39 -2.37
N GLU A 313 -22.10 -0.73 -1.57
CA GLU A 313 -21.36 -1.28 -0.44
C GLU A 313 -21.43 -0.38 0.78
N LEU A 314 -21.50 -0.98 1.97
CA LEU A 314 -21.22 -0.37 3.26
C LEU A 314 -20.11 -1.19 3.94
N TYR A 315 -18.96 -0.57 4.14
CA TYR A 315 -17.81 -1.23 4.74
C TYR A 315 -17.43 -0.54 6.05
N GLY A 316 -17.55 -1.29 7.15
CA GLY A 316 -17.39 -0.78 8.51
C GLY A 316 -15.94 -0.64 8.96
N CYS A 317 -15.14 0.12 8.24
CA CYS A 317 -13.71 0.33 8.47
C CYS A 317 -13.45 1.75 9.01
N THR A 318 -12.50 1.89 9.95
CA THR A 318 -12.06 3.21 10.48
C THR A 318 -11.25 4.04 9.50
N GLY A 319 -10.88 3.49 8.34
CA GLY A 319 -9.89 4.03 7.40
C GLY A 319 -8.50 3.42 7.60
N THR A 320 -8.23 2.78 8.73
CA THR A 320 -7.08 1.91 8.92
C THR A 320 -7.40 0.51 8.37
N PRO A 321 -6.59 -0.05 7.47
CA PRO A 321 -6.85 -1.37 6.91
C PRO A 321 -7.09 -2.43 7.99
N ASN A 322 -8.16 -3.22 7.81
CA ASN A 322 -8.51 -4.34 8.69
C ASN A 322 -8.88 -3.95 10.14
N GLU A 323 -9.24 -2.67 10.39
CA GLU A 323 -9.72 -2.17 11.67
C GLU A 323 -11.20 -1.77 11.57
N GLY A 324 -12.05 -2.46 12.37
CA GLY A 324 -13.50 -2.24 12.39
C GLY A 324 -13.91 -1.03 13.23
N LEU A 325 -15.07 -0.47 12.91
CA LEU A 325 -15.68 0.67 13.61
C LEU A 325 -16.10 0.37 15.06
N ARG A 326 -16.03 -0.88 15.51
CA ARG A 326 -16.44 -1.36 16.84
C ARG A 326 -17.89 -1.01 17.18
N LYS A 327 -18.77 -1.05 16.18
CA LYS A 327 -20.19 -0.85 16.32
C LYS A 327 -20.86 -2.15 16.76
N ASP A 328 -21.78 -2.07 17.72
CA ASP A 328 -22.56 -3.22 18.13
C ASP A 328 -23.57 -3.65 17.04
N PRO A 329 -24.20 -4.84 17.17
CA PRO A 329 -25.12 -5.34 16.15
C PRO A 329 -26.29 -4.40 15.85
N MET A 330 -26.83 -3.69 16.84
CA MET A 330 -27.95 -2.76 16.67
C MET A 330 -27.53 -1.49 15.95
N GLU A 331 -26.35 -0.96 16.27
CA GLU A 331 -25.77 0.19 15.56
C GLU A 331 -25.47 -0.15 14.09
N GLN A 332 -24.95 -1.37 13.82
CA GLN A 332 -24.73 -1.83 12.44
C GLN A 332 -26.07 -1.96 11.69
N ALA A 333 -27.11 -2.51 12.32
CA ALA A 333 -28.44 -2.59 11.75
C ALA A 333 -29.02 -1.21 11.38
N ARG A 334 -28.85 -0.24 12.27
CA ARG A 334 -29.25 1.16 12.01
C ARG A 334 -28.52 1.74 10.82
N MET A 335 -27.20 1.54 10.73
CA MET A 335 -26.40 2.01 9.58
C MET A 335 -26.85 1.37 8.26
N ILE A 336 -27.21 0.08 8.28
CA ILE A 336 -27.74 -0.63 7.11
C ILE A 336 -29.08 -0.01 6.67
N ARG A 337 -30.00 0.22 7.60
CA ARG A 337 -31.30 0.86 7.31
C ARG A 337 -31.15 2.27 6.77
N GLU A 338 -30.31 3.08 7.40
CA GLU A 338 -30.01 4.44 6.93
C GLU A 338 -29.45 4.43 5.50
N ALA A 339 -28.58 3.44 5.18
CA ALA A 339 -28.05 3.29 3.85
C ALA A 339 -29.11 2.91 2.80
N GLU A 340 -30.12 2.10 3.19
CA GLU A 340 -31.23 1.70 2.31
C GLU A 340 -32.25 2.83 2.12
N GLU A 341 -32.57 3.56 3.17
CA GLU A 341 -33.56 4.65 3.13
C GLU A 341 -33.07 5.90 2.39
N ASN A 342 -31.75 6.16 2.44
CA ASN A 342 -31.13 7.31 1.80
C ASN A 342 -30.66 7.05 0.36
N ASP A 343 -30.74 5.82 -0.13
CA ASP A 343 -30.28 5.47 -1.47
C ASP A 343 -31.45 5.36 -2.44
N PRO A 344 -31.49 6.17 -3.52
CA PRO A 344 -32.57 6.13 -4.51
C PRO A 344 -32.78 4.77 -5.18
N LEU A 345 -31.72 3.93 -5.27
CA LEU A 345 -31.81 2.59 -5.87
C LEU A 345 -32.41 1.56 -4.92
N LEU A 346 -32.36 1.80 -3.61
CA LEU A 346 -32.76 0.85 -2.58
C LEU A 346 -34.07 1.24 -1.87
N LYS A 347 -34.36 2.53 -1.81
CA LYS A 347 -35.52 3.08 -1.08
C LYS A 347 -36.83 2.51 -1.60
N GLY A 348 -37.60 1.92 -0.66
CA GLY A 348 -38.90 1.32 -0.98
C GLY A 348 -38.85 -0.03 -1.68
N ARG A 349 -37.65 -0.58 -1.93
CA ARG A 349 -37.49 -1.90 -2.55
C ARG A 349 -37.60 -3.02 -1.50
N VAL A 350 -38.09 -4.16 -1.93
CA VAL A 350 -38.00 -5.40 -1.14
C VAL A 350 -36.57 -5.92 -1.26
N ILE A 351 -35.86 -6.02 -0.13
CA ILE A 351 -34.48 -6.47 -0.07
C ILE A 351 -34.39 -7.76 0.72
N LEU A 352 -33.88 -8.82 0.07
CA LEU A 352 -33.67 -10.12 0.69
C LEU A 352 -32.28 -10.15 1.34
N GLY A 353 -32.23 -10.44 2.67
CA GLY A 353 -30.99 -10.47 3.43
C GLY A 353 -30.39 -11.87 3.54
N VAL A 354 -29.11 -12.02 3.22
CA VAL A 354 -28.32 -13.25 3.46
C VAL A 354 -27.11 -12.87 4.30
N ALA A 355 -26.78 -13.64 5.32
CA ALA A 355 -25.66 -13.36 6.20
C ALA A 355 -24.83 -14.60 6.52
N ASP A 356 -23.59 -14.38 7.00
CA ASP A 356 -22.75 -15.47 7.50
C ASP A 356 -23.49 -16.21 8.61
N PRO A 357 -23.56 -17.55 8.55
CA PRO A 357 -24.26 -18.35 9.56
C PRO A 357 -23.79 -18.14 11.01
N ALA A 358 -22.59 -17.61 11.23
CA ALA A 358 -22.12 -17.29 12.57
C ALA A 358 -23.00 -16.26 13.32
N ILE A 359 -23.75 -15.40 12.60
CA ILE A 359 -24.65 -14.43 13.23
C ILE A 359 -25.90 -15.06 13.85
N PHE A 360 -26.21 -16.34 13.54
CA PHE A 360 -27.33 -17.10 14.06
C PHE A 360 -26.96 -17.96 15.27
N ASP A 361 -25.69 -17.86 15.75
CA ASP A 361 -25.23 -18.61 16.92
C ASP A 361 -25.84 -18.08 18.22
N GLU A 362 -26.65 -18.91 18.89
CA GLU A 362 -27.31 -18.62 20.17
C GLU A 362 -26.52 -19.15 21.38
N SER A 363 -25.34 -19.77 21.18
CA SER A 363 -24.58 -20.43 22.26
C SER A 363 -24.20 -19.51 23.43
N ARG A 364 -24.22 -18.19 23.18
CA ARG A 364 -23.88 -17.14 24.17
C ARG A 364 -25.05 -16.22 24.56
N GLY A 365 -26.26 -16.61 24.22
CA GLY A 365 -27.46 -15.80 24.41
C GLY A 365 -28.15 -15.48 23.10
N GLU A 366 -28.84 -14.34 23.03
CA GLU A 366 -29.56 -13.92 21.85
C GLU A 366 -28.60 -13.76 20.66
N SER A 367 -28.97 -14.29 19.47
CA SER A 367 -28.17 -14.21 18.28
C SER A 367 -28.10 -12.77 17.72
N ILE A 368 -27.05 -12.48 16.95
CA ILE A 368 -26.92 -11.19 16.24
C ILE A 368 -28.09 -11.00 15.27
N ALA A 369 -28.52 -12.05 14.59
CA ALA A 369 -29.66 -12.03 13.69
C ALA A 369 -30.94 -11.60 14.40
N ASP A 370 -31.24 -12.20 15.57
CA ASP A 370 -32.42 -11.87 16.38
C ASP A 370 -32.36 -10.42 16.88
N MET A 371 -31.18 -9.95 17.32
CA MET A 371 -31.00 -8.56 17.75
C MET A 371 -31.35 -7.58 16.62
N GLN A 372 -30.90 -7.88 15.40
CA GLN A 372 -31.11 -7.00 14.25
C GLN A 372 -32.53 -7.06 13.68
N GLU A 373 -33.25 -8.16 13.91
CA GLU A 373 -34.65 -8.31 13.48
C GLU A 373 -35.63 -7.53 14.36
N LYS A 374 -35.22 -7.13 15.57
CA LYS A 374 -36.06 -6.34 16.50
C LYS A 374 -36.23 -4.89 16.07
N SER A 375 -37.27 -4.26 16.66
CA SER A 375 -37.50 -2.83 16.55
C SER A 375 -36.25 -2.02 16.99
N PRO A 376 -35.93 -0.89 16.32
CA PRO A 376 -36.66 -0.29 15.21
C PRO A 376 -36.18 -0.74 13.82
N ASN A 377 -35.18 -1.62 13.73
CA ASN A 377 -34.45 -1.89 12.48
C ASN A 377 -35.13 -2.91 11.57
N PHE A 378 -35.71 -3.97 12.15
CA PHE A 378 -36.44 -5.05 11.44
C PHE A 378 -35.66 -5.62 10.25
N LEU A 379 -34.37 -5.93 10.43
CA LEU A 379 -33.54 -6.57 9.42
C LEU A 379 -33.71 -8.08 9.50
N HIS A 380 -34.32 -8.68 8.48
CA HIS A 380 -34.42 -10.12 8.38
C HIS A 380 -33.26 -10.71 7.59
N TRP A 381 -32.69 -11.82 8.10
CA TRP A 381 -31.57 -12.53 7.52
C TRP A 381 -31.89 -14.00 7.27
N MET A 382 -31.37 -14.52 6.18
CA MET A 382 -31.29 -15.94 5.89
C MET A 382 -29.83 -16.40 6.02
N PRO A 383 -29.57 -17.59 6.57
CA PRO A 383 -28.21 -18.11 6.64
C PRO A 383 -27.66 -18.40 5.24
N GLY A 384 -26.42 -17.97 4.99
CA GLY A 384 -25.68 -18.32 3.80
C GLY A 384 -25.16 -19.76 3.83
N ASP A 385 -24.74 -20.29 2.68
CA ASP A 385 -24.15 -21.62 2.60
C ASP A 385 -22.71 -21.61 3.10
N HIS A 386 -22.36 -22.53 4.01
CA HIS A 386 -21.03 -22.70 4.59
C HIS A 386 -20.04 -23.44 3.69
N THR A 387 -20.48 -24.09 2.62
CA THR A 387 -19.60 -24.87 1.76
C THR A 387 -18.64 -23.96 1.01
N ARG A 388 -17.39 -23.89 1.49
CA ARG A 388 -16.29 -23.12 0.85
C ARG A 388 -16.05 -23.50 -0.63
N LEU A 389 -16.66 -24.59 -1.11
CA LEU A 389 -16.61 -25.04 -2.51
C LEU A 389 -17.69 -24.39 -3.38
N ALA A 390 -18.86 -24.03 -2.82
CA ALA A 390 -19.93 -23.39 -3.59
C ALA A 390 -19.56 -21.99 -4.11
N GLY A 391 -18.65 -21.29 -3.45
CA GLY A 391 -18.15 -19.99 -3.91
C GLY A 391 -17.01 -20.03 -4.94
N LYS A 392 -16.57 -21.22 -5.36
CA LYS A 392 -15.52 -21.42 -6.38
C LYS A 392 -16.02 -21.97 -7.71
N MET A 393 -17.30 -22.31 -7.80
CA MET A 393 -17.97 -22.66 -9.06
C MET A 393 -18.74 -21.44 -9.59
#